data_a37bd4943cac3f36fa79ac3cd7cd223e
#
_entry.id   a37bd4943cac3f36fa79ac3cd7cd223e
#
_cell.length_a   1.000
_cell.length_b   1.000
_cell.length_c   1.000
_cell.angle_alpha   90.00
_cell.angle_beta   90.00
_cell.angle_gamma   90.00
#
_symmetry.space_group_name_H-M   'P 1'
#
loop_
_entity.id
_entity.type
_entity.pdbx_description
1 polymer ?
#
loop_
_entity_poly.entity_id
_entity_poly.type
_entity_poly.pdbx_seq_one_letter_code
_entity_poly.pdbx_strand_id
1 'polypeptide(L)'
;MSVTTIVMVIVIVVAVIALILAAASVRVLREYERAVVFRLGRLLGQRGPGLILLIPGIDRMVRVSLRTVTLTIPPQDVITRDNVPVRVNAVAYFRVMDANRAVVQVENFLQATLQIAQTTLRSVLGKAELDALLSERERLNADLQKIIDDQTEPWGIKVTTVEIRDVEIPQSMQRAIARQAEAERERRAKIINSEGEFQAAAKLLDAANLVSRNPVTIQLRYLQTLVEIGASGSNSTIIVPLPLDLIGPLLDSARGQRATPVAADLRGDGTSRTSAP
;
A
#
# COMPACT_ATOMS: atom_id res chain seq x y z
N MET A 1 28.82 66.99 -50.09
CA MET A 1 29.25 66.24 -48.90
C MET A 1 30.71 65.86 -49.11
N SER A 2 31.62 66.31 -48.21
CA SER A 2 33.01 65.92 -48.31
C SER A 2 33.22 64.41 -48.16
N VAL A 3 34.22 63.89 -48.85
CA VAL A 3 34.56 62.44 -48.82
C VAL A 3 34.78 62.00 -47.35
N THR A 4 35.29 62.84 -46.51
CA THR A 4 35.48 62.61 -45.06
C THR A 4 34.17 62.38 -44.30
N THR A 5 33.08 63.08 -44.62
CA THR A 5 31.75 62.90 -43.99
C THR A 5 31.12 61.56 -44.41
N ILE A 6 31.30 61.14 -45.65
CA ILE A 6 30.81 59.86 -46.14
C ILE A 6 31.55 58.70 -45.44
N VAL A 7 32.89 58.82 -45.34
CA VAL A 7 33.69 57.76 -44.62
C VAL A 7 33.32 57.69 -43.15
N MET A 8 33.12 58.80 -42.46
CA MET A 8 32.71 58.87 -41.08
C MET A 8 31.32 58.20 -40.84
N VAL A 9 30.34 58.45 -41.72
CA VAL A 9 29.02 57.85 -41.64
C VAL A 9 29.12 56.34 -41.85
N ILE A 10 29.91 55.87 -42.83
CA ILE A 10 30.11 54.44 -43.05
C ILE A 10 30.71 53.73 -41.82
N VAL A 11 31.74 54.34 -41.21
CA VAL A 11 32.40 53.82 -40.00
C VAL A 11 31.43 53.77 -38.84
N ILE A 12 30.59 54.75 -38.63
CA ILE A 12 29.58 54.78 -37.59
C ILE A 12 28.52 53.63 -37.83
N VAL A 13 28.04 53.48 -39.06
CA VAL A 13 27.09 52.45 -39.43
C VAL A 13 27.69 51.05 -39.20
N VAL A 14 28.93 50.82 -39.62
CA VAL A 14 29.63 49.55 -39.39
C VAL A 14 29.81 49.27 -37.88
N ALA A 15 30.19 50.28 -37.09
CA ALA A 15 30.32 50.16 -35.65
C ALA A 15 29.01 49.84 -34.96
N VAL A 16 27.90 50.46 -35.39
CA VAL A 16 26.57 50.18 -34.85
C VAL A 16 26.14 48.76 -35.21
N ILE A 17 26.34 48.32 -36.44
CA ILE A 17 26.03 46.92 -36.85
C ILE A 17 26.87 45.95 -36.07
N ALA A 18 28.17 46.18 -35.87
CA ALA A 18 29.04 45.32 -35.08
C ALA A 18 28.57 45.23 -33.61
N LEU A 19 28.15 46.35 -33.03
CA LEU A 19 27.62 46.42 -31.67
C LEU A 19 26.30 45.58 -31.54
N ILE A 20 25.39 45.74 -32.51
CA ILE A 20 24.13 44.95 -32.55
C ILE A 20 24.42 43.48 -32.68
N LEU A 21 25.33 43.08 -33.55
CA LEU A 21 25.74 41.69 -33.72
C LEU A 21 26.41 41.11 -32.45
N ALA A 22 27.26 41.89 -31.79
CA ALA A 22 27.88 41.51 -30.52
C ALA A 22 26.84 41.35 -29.42
N ALA A 23 25.87 42.23 -29.30
CA ALA A 23 24.77 42.11 -28.34
C ALA A 23 23.87 40.90 -28.61
N ALA A 24 23.60 40.60 -29.89
CA ALA A 24 22.83 39.44 -30.32
C ALA A 24 23.57 38.10 -30.12
N SER A 25 24.93 38.16 -30.09
CA SER A 25 25.80 36.99 -29.91
C SER A 25 25.80 36.43 -28.50
N VAL A 26 25.50 37.27 -27.49
CA VAL A 26 25.55 36.85 -26.09
C VAL A 26 24.24 36.26 -25.65
N ARG A 27 24.29 35.02 -25.13
CA ARG A 27 23.14 34.34 -24.53
C ARG A 27 23.52 33.83 -23.14
N VAL A 28 22.59 33.97 -22.19
CA VAL A 28 22.74 33.43 -20.82
C VAL A 28 21.85 32.25 -20.67
N LEU A 29 22.42 31.16 -20.20
CA LEU A 29 21.70 29.93 -19.85
C LEU A 29 21.65 29.77 -18.34
N ARG A 30 20.53 29.23 -17.86
CA ARG A 30 20.34 28.86 -16.46
C ARG A 30 21.13 27.60 -16.14
N GLU A 31 21.40 27.36 -14.87
CA GLU A 31 22.16 26.17 -14.42
C GLU A 31 21.57 24.85 -14.85
N TYR A 32 20.25 24.77 -14.86
CA TYR A 32 19.50 23.58 -15.26
C TYR A 32 19.23 23.47 -16.77
N GLU A 33 19.75 24.39 -17.58
CA GLU A 33 19.61 24.41 -19.03
C GLU A 33 20.93 24.03 -19.70
N ARG A 34 20.83 23.31 -20.80
CA ARG A 34 21.95 23.07 -21.73
C ARG A 34 21.56 23.56 -23.10
N ALA A 35 22.51 24.17 -23.77
CA ALA A 35 22.37 24.56 -25.16
C ALA A 35 23.01 23.53 -26.08
N VAL A 36 22.24 22.97 -26.97
CA VAL A 36 22.73 22.18 -28.08
C VAL A 36 22.93 23.16 -29.25
N VAL A 37 24.18 23.35 -29.68
CA VAL A 37 24.56 24.34 -30.70
C VAL A 37 24.83 23.63 -32.03
N PHE A 38 24.18 24.15 -33.07
CA PHE A 38 24.36 23.69 -34.45
C PHE A 38 25.00 24.84 -35.24
N ARG A 39 26.12 24.59 -35.88
CA ARG A 39 26.79 25.52 -36.78
C ARG A 39 26.64 25.08 -38.21
N LEU A 40 25.95 25.87 -39.04
CA LEU A 40 25.66 25.51 -40.42
C LEU A 40 25.06 24.12 -40.58
N GLY A 41 24.17 23.70 -39.61
CA GLY A 41 23.51 22.40 -39.60
C GLY A 41 24.33 21.25 -38.97
N ARG A 42 25.63 21.47 -38.65
CA ARG A 42 26.44 20.44 -37.99
C ARG A 42 26.40 20.64 -36.47
N LEU A 43 26.25 19.55 -35.72
CA LEU A 43 26.32 19.57 -34.27
C LEU A 43 27.73 19.98 -33.80
N LEU A 44 27.80 21.03 -33.03
CA LEU A 44 29.04 21.49 -32.42
C LEU A 44 29.21 20.88 -31.00
N GLY A 45 28.12 20.53 -30.39
CA GLY A 45 28.04 19.93 -29.02
C GLY A 45 27.19 20.76 -28.07
N GLN A 46 27.11 20.27 -26.83
CA GLN A 46 26.39 20.96 -25.77
C GLN A 46 27.28 22.04 -25.11
N ARG A 47 26.69 23.17 -24.79
CA ARG A 47 27.31 24.23 -24.00
C ARG A 47 26.69 24.23 -22.61
N GLY A 48 27.54 24.43 -21.60
CA GLY A 48 27.14 24.47 -20.19
C GLY A 48 26.36 25.73 -19.81
N PRO A 49 25.99 25.87 -18.54
CA PRO A 49 25.31 27.06 -18.01
C PRO A 49 26.23 28.26 -18.01
N GLY A 50 25.63 29.44 -17.96
CA GLY A 50 26.32 30.70 -17.94
C GLY A 50 26.29 31.43 -19.28
N LEU A 51 27.32 32.21 -19.56
CA LEU A 51 27.40 33.07 -20.72
C LEU A 51 27.95 32.31 -21.92
N ILE A 52 27.18 32.30 -23.00
CA ILE A 52 27.54 31.60 -24.24
C ILE A 52 27.62 32.65 -25.36
N LEU A 53 28.65 32.52 -26.20
CA LEU A 53 28.81 33.29 -27.41
C LEU A 53 28.37 32.47 -28.62
N LEU A 54 27.39 32.97 -29.34
CA LEU A 54 26.83 32.38 -30.57
C LEU A 54 27.06 33.38 -31.72
N ILE A 55 27.38 32.87 -32.92
CA ILE A 55 27.50 33.70 -34.11
C ILE A 55 26.08 33.83 -34.71
N PRO A 56 25.47 35.05 -34.65
CA PRO A 56 24.12 35.25 -35.16
C PRO A 56 24.08 34.99 -36.66
N GLY A 57 23.06 34.25 -37.08
CA GLY A 57 22.87 33.83 -38.48
C GLY A 57 23.56 32.54 -38.88
N ILE A 58 24.64 32.13 -38.19
CA ILE A 58 25.39 30.89 -38.47
C ILE A 58 25.07 29.80 -37.46
N ASP A 59 25.01 30.18 -36.17
CA ASP A 59 24.75 29.26 -35.06
C ASP A 59 23.27 29.24 -34.70
N ARG A 60 22.69 28.02 -34.64
CA ARG A 60 21.36 27.78 -34.09
C ARG A 60 21.48 27.04 -32.75
N MET A 61 20.68 27.44 -31.77
CA MET A 61 20.71 26.88 -30.44
C MET A 61 19.34 26.30 -30.07
N VAL A 62 19.35 25.08 -29.58
CA VAL A 62 18.19 24.42 -28.94
C VAL A 62 18.46 24.34 -27.45
N ARG A 63 17.53 24.85 -26.63
CA ARG A 63 17.62 24.75 -25.17
C ARG A 63 16.93 23.53 -24.69
N VAL A 64 17.60 22.78 -23.81
CA VAL A 64 17.07 21.55 -23.19
C VAL A 64 17.19 21.73 -21.68
N SER A 65 16.07 21.48 -20.97
CA SER A 65 16.07 21.47 -19.50
C SER A 65 16.49 20.11 -18.98
N LEU A 66 17.37 20.09 -17.97
CA LEU A 66 17.82 18.85 -17.30
C LEU A 66 16.96 18.49 -16.07
N ARG A 67 15.97 19.34 -15.75
CA ARG A 67 15.08 19.07 -14.61
C ARG A 67 14.18 17.87 -14.90
N THR A 68 13.80 17.19 -13.84
CA THR A 68 12.80 16.14 -13.92
C THR A 68 11.46 16.73 -14.40
N VAL A 69 10.91 16.11 -15.41
CA VAL A 69 9.62 16.46 -16.01
C VAL A 69 8.63 15.35 -15.68
N THR A 70 7.45 15.76 -15.27
CA THR A 70 6.31 14.84 -15.07
C THR A 70 5.56 14.69 -16.37
N LEU A 71 5.45 13.44 -16.84
CA LEU A 71 4.74 13.07 -18.06
C LEU A 71 3.47 12.31 -17.69
N THR A 72 2.32 12.92 -17.88
CA THR A 72 1.04 12.24 -17.66
C THR A 72 0.71 11.38 -18.86
N ILE A 73 0.57 10.08 -18.65
CA ILE A 73 0.13 9.11 -19.66
C ILE A 73 -1.40 9.09 -19.62
N PRO A 74 -2.08 9.44 -20.72
CA PRO A 74 -3.54 9.47 -20.76
C PRO A 74 -4.13 8.06 -20.56
N PRO A 75 -5.38 7.97 -20.10
CA PRO A 75 -6.04 6.70 -19.89
C PRO A 75 -5.99 5.79 -21.12
N GLN A 76 -5.60 4.54 -20.91
CA GLN A 76 -5.55 3.49 -21.93
C GLN A 76 -6.57 2.42 -21.61
N ASP A 77 -7.43 2.10 -22.57
CA ASP A 77 -8.32 0.95 -22.50
C ASP A 77 -7.54 -0.31 -22.91
N VAL A 78 -7.45 -1.26 -21.99
CA VAL A 78 -6.67 -2.51 -22.17
C VAL A 78 -7.50 -3.69 -21.69
N ILE A 79 -7.33 -4.84 -22.32
CA ILE A 79 -7.89 -6.10 -21.85
C ILE A 79 -6.75 -6.85 -21.17
N THR A 80 -6.93 -7.23 -19.92
CA THR A 80 -5.97 -7.99 -19.12
C THR A 80 -5.89 -9.44 -19.58
N ARG A 81 -4.91 -10.19 -19.06
CA ARG A 81 -4.71 -11.62 -19.41
C ARG A 81 -5.94 -12.48 -19.05
N ASP A 82 -6.65 -12.14 -18.01
CA ASP A 82 -7.89 -12.77 -17.54
C ASP A 82 -9.17 -12.23 -18.23
N ASN A 83 -8.97 -11.56 -19.39
CA ASN A 83 -10.02 -11.07 -20.26
C ASN A 83 -10.96 -10.01 -19.63
N VAL A 84 -10.44 -9.21 -18.72
CA VAL A 84 -11.17 -8.10 -18.10
C VAL A 84 -10.80 -6.78 -18.78
N PRO A 85 -11.75 -6.01 -19.31
CA PRO A 85 -11.49 -4.67 -19.83
C PRO A 85 -11.23 -3.71 -18.66
N VAL A 86 -10.09 -3.04 -18.69
CA VAL A 86 -9.68 -2.04 -17.68
C VAL A 86 -9.25 -0.76 -18.36
N ARG A 87 -9.49 0.36 -17.71
CA ARG A 87 -8.95 1.65 -18.12
C ARG A 87 -7.92 2.09 -17.09
N VAL A 88 -6.67 2.31 -17.55
CA VAL A 88 -5.56 2.61 -16.67
C VAL A 88 -4.87 3.88 -17.13
N ASN A 89 -4.58 4.77 -16.20
CA ASN A 89 -3.71 5.92 -16.40
C ASN A 89 -2.44 5.79 -15.54
N ALA A 90 -1.38 6.45 -15.97
CA ALA A 90 -0.10 6.41 -15.28
C ALA A 90 0.63 7.75 -15.39
N VAL A 91 1.65 7.93 -14.57
CA VAL A 91 2.54 9.09 -14.60
C VAL A 91 3.97 8.59 -14.67
N ALA A 92 4.76 9.16 -15.57
CA ALA A 92 6.18 8.89 -15.67
C ALA A 92 6.99 10.13 -15.31
N TYR A 93 8.04 9.94 -14.53
CA TYR A 93 9.02 10.97 -14.19
C TYR A 93 10.30 10.68 -14.94
N PHE A 94 10.73 11.63 -15.74
CA PHE A 94 11.96 11.49 -16.51
C PHE A 94 12.78 12.78 -16.52
N ARG A 95 14.03 12.65 -16.85
CA ARG A 95 14.96 13.78 -17.05
C ARG A 95 15.89 13.50 -18.23
N VAL A 96 16.33 14.56 -18.88
CA VAL A 96 17.32 14.47 -19.93
C VAL A 96 18.71 14.39 -19.29
N MET A 97 19.48 13.35 -19.64
CA MET A 97 20.87 13.16 -19.22
C MET A 97 21.85 13.69 -20.25
N ASP A 98 21.55 13.47 -21.53
CA ASP A 98 22.35 13.92 -22.65
C ASP A 98 21.50 14.75 -23.61
N ALA A 99 21.69 16.07 -23.56
CA ALA A 99 20.94 17.01 -24.39
C ALA A 99 21.26 16.84 -25.89
N ASN A 100 22.47 16.42 -26.26
CA ASN A 100 22.84 16.22 -27.65
C ASN A 100 22.03 15.06 -28.26
N ARG A 101 21.99 13.92 -27.57
CA ARG A 101 21.22 12.76 -28.03
C ARG A 101 19.74 13.08 -28.10
N ALA A 102 19.20 13.77 -27.10
CA ALA A 102 17.79 14.12 -27.04
C ALA A 102 17.31 15.01 -28.19
N VAL A 103 18.20 15.85 -28.74
CA VAL A 103 17.86 16.76 -29.86
C VAL A 103 18.20 16.17 -31.22
N VAL A 104 19.25 15.34 -31.32
CA VAL A 104 19.72 14.81 -32.60
C VAL A 104 19.00 13.54 -33.01
N GLN A 105 18.70 12.66 -32.05
CA GLN A 105 18.14 11.35 -32.37
C GLN A 105 16.62 11.36 -32.48
N VAL A 106 15.95 12.32 -31.84
CA VAL A 106 14.48 12.40 -31.81
C VAL A 106 14.04 13.83 -32.05
N GLU A 107 13.09 14.03 -32.93
CA GLU A 107 12.54 15.36 -33.24
C GLU A 107 11.83 15.98 -32.02
N ASN A 108 10.98 15.19 -31.37
CA ASN A 108 10.27 15.60 -30.16
C ASN A 108 10.34 14.47 -29.12
N PHE A 109 11.32 14.55 -28.24
CA PHE A 109 11.56 13.55 -27.21
C PHE A 109 10.41 13.42 -26.20
N LEU A 110 9.67 14.51 -25.92
CA LEU A 110 8.50 14.47 -25.04
C LEU A 110 7.41 13.60 -25.63
N GLN A 111 7.07 13.83 -26.89
CA GLN A 111 6.01 13.13 -27.57
C GLN A 111 6.39 11.66 -27.84
N ALA A 112 7.64 11.42 -28.22
CA ALA A 112 8.15 10.08 -28.45
C ALA A 112 8.16 9.24 -27.16
N THR A 113 8.63 9.81 -26.05
CA THR A 113 8.60 9.17 -24.72
C THR A 113 7.15 8.87 -24.29
N LEU A 114 6.22 9.80 -24.53
CA LEU A 114 4.81 9.58 -24.24
C LEU A 114 4.26 8.38 -25.03
N GLN A 115 4.59 8.27 -26.30
CA GLN A 115 4.10 7.22 -27.17
C GLN A 115 4.68 5.85 -26.82
N ILE A 116 5.97 5.80 -26.44
CA ILE A 116 6.60 4.60 -25.87
C ILE A 116 5.90 4.21 -24.57
N ALA A 117 5.68 5.17 -23.67
CA ALA A 117 5.04 4.91 -22.40
C ALA A 117 3.62 4.35 -22.56
N GLN A 118 2.83 4.89 -23.50
CA GLN A 118 1.48 4.39 -23.80
C GLN A 118 1.51 2.95 -24.36
N THR A 119 2.39 2.67 -25.33
CA THR A 119 2.50 1.34 -25.93
C THR A 119 3.03 0.31 -24.94
N THR A 120 4.01 0.68 -24.14
CA THR A 120 4.56 -0.18 -23.08
C THR A 120 3.52 -0.45 -22.00
N LEU A 121 2.81 0.59 -21.54
CA LEU A 121 1.73 0.44 -20.58
C LEU A 121 0.69 -0.58 -21.06
N ARG A 122 0.20 -0.42 -22.31
CA ARG A 122 -0.74 -1.36 -22.90
C ARG A 122 -0.19 -2.79 -22.99
N SER A 123 1.07 -2.95 -23.39
CA SER A 123 1.72 -4.26 -23.52
C SER A 123 1.90 -4.96 -22.17
N VAL A 124 2.36 -4.26 -21.15
CA VAL A 124 2.57 -4.82 -19.80
C VAL A 124 1.25 -5.18 -19.15
N LEU A 125 0.26 -4.27 -19.22
CA LEU A 125 -1.07 -4.51 -18.64
C LEU A 125 -1.81 -5.66 -19.34
N GLY A 126 -1.67 -5.79 -20.66
CA GLY A 126 -2.28 -6.91 -21.41
C GLY A 126 -1.69 -8.29 -21.07
N LYS A 127 -0.52 -8.34 -20.43
CA LYS A 127 0.10 -9.58 -19.95
C LYS A 127 -0.17 -9.84 -18.46
N ALA A 128 -0.60 -8.84 -17.71
CA ALA A 128 -0.90 -8.93 -16.29
C ALA A 128 -2.34 -9.40 -16.06
N GLU A 129 -2.59 -10.03 -14.92
CA GLU A 129 -3.93 -10.33 -14.41
C GLU A 129 -4.48 -9.13 -13.61
N LEU A 130 -5.79 -9.03 -13.51
CA LEU A 130 -6.44 -7.96 -12.76
C LEU A 130 -6.00 -7.94 -11.29
N ASP A 131 -5.87 -9.11 -10.68
CA ASP A 131 -5.43 -9.22 -9.29
C ASP A 131 -4.01 -8.66 -9.09
N ALA A 132 -3.10 -8.94 -10.02
CA ALA A 132 -1.74 -8.36 -9.99
C ALA A 132 -1.75 -6.84 -10.18
N LEU A 133 -2.66 -6.28 -10.99
CA LEU A 133 -2.82 -4.83 -11.15
C LEU A 133 -3.29 -4.14 -9.87
N LEU A 134 -3.99 -4.84 -9.01
CA LEU A 134 -4.51 -4.30 -7.75
C LEU A 134 -3.55 -4.53 -6.56
N SER A 135 -2.89 -5.70 -6.52
CA SER A 135 -2.06 -6.15 -5.38
C SER A 135 -0.56 -5.98 -5.58
N GLU A 136 -0.04 -6.10 -6.83
CA GLU A 136 1.40 -6.08 -7.13
C GLU A 136 1.84 -4.83 -7.92
N ARG A 137 1.27 -3.66 -7.60
CA ARG A 137 1.53 -2.41 -8.34
C ARG A 137 3.02 -2.04 -8.39
N GLU A 138 3.75 -2.24 -7.31
CA GLU A 138 5.18 -1.90 -7.23
C GLU A 138 6.00 -2.68 -8.25
N ARG A 139 5.72 -3.96 -8.41
CA ARG A 139 6.36 -4.81 -9.40
C ARG A 139 6.07 -4.35 -10.82
N LEU A 140 4.81 -4.07 -11.12
CA LEU A 140 4.40 -3.57 -12.44
C LEU A 140 4.99 -2.20 -12.73
N ASN A 141 5.07 -1.31 -11.76
CA ASN A 141 5.73 -0.02 -11.88
C ASN A 141 7.22 -0.16 -12.21
N ALA A 142 7.91 -1.09 -11.54
CA ALA A 142 9.32 -1.38 -11.81
C ALA A 142 9.54 -1.98 -13.21
N ASP A 143 8.68 -2.90 -13.65
CA ASP A 143 8.73 -3.49 -14.99
C ASP A 143 8.49 -2.42 -16.06
N LEU A 144 7.48 -1.57 -15.87
CA LEU A 144 7.19 -0.44 -16.75
C LEU A 144 8.37 0.53 -16.84
N GLN A 145 8.90 0.93 -15.69
CA GLN A 145 10.03 1.84 -15.60
C GLN A 145 11.24 1.28 -16.35
N LYS A 146 11.58 0.02 -16.13
CA LYS A 146 12.71 -0.64 -16.79
C LYS A 146 12.56 -0.67 -18.30
N ILE A 147 11.41 -1.11 -18.81
CA ILE A 147 11.18 -1.21 -20.26
C ILE A 147 11.20 0.15 -20.93
N ILE A 148 10.58 1.17 -20.32
CA ILE A 148 10.54 2.52 -20.89
C ILE A 148 11.94 3.15 -20.83
N ASP A 149 12.67 2.97 -19.73
CA ASP A 149 14.04 3.46 -19.57
C ASP A 149 14.97 2.87 -20.63
N ASP A 150 14.94 1.55 -20.82
CA ASP A 150 15.74 0.84 -21.84
C ASP A 150 15.46 1.36 -23.27
N GLN A 151 14.21 1.73 -23.57
CA GLN A 151 13.82 2.27 -24.88
C GLN A 151 14.18 3.74 -25.06
N THR A 152 14.29 4.51 -24.00
CA THR A 152 14.60 5.95 -24.03
C THR A 152 16.07 6.26 -23.78
N GLU A 153 16.85 5.31 -23.26
CA GLU A 153 18.28 5.44 -23.01
C GLU A 153 19.10 5.86 -24.26
N PRO A 154 18.84 5.28 -25.48
CA PRO A 154 19.54 5.72 -26.70
C PRO A 154 19.37 7.22 -26.98
N TRP A 155 18.26 7.81 -26.57
CA TRP A 155 17.97 9.23 -26.74
C TRP A 155 18.56 10.12 -25.61
N GLY A 156 19.29 9.52 -24.67
CA GLY A 156 19.86 10.24 -23.54
C GLY A 156 18.83 10.69 -22.51
N ILE A 157 17.70 10.01 -22.44
CA ILE A 157 16.61 10.25 -21.48
C ILE A 157 16.67 9.18 -20.42
N LYS A 158 16.53 9.57 -19.15
CA LYS A 158 16.45 8.67 -18.01
C LYS A 158 15.08 8.74 -17.39
N VAL A 159 14.37 7.62 -17.39
CA VAL A 159 13.11 7.47 -16.69
C VAL A 159 13.40 7.05 -15.25
N THR A 160 13.03 7.92 -14.32
CA THR A 160 13.32 7.72 -12.90
C THR A 160 12.30 6.82 -12.23
N THR A 161 11.02 7.08 -12.49
CA THR A 161 9.90 6.37 -11.87
C THR A 161 8.72 6.37 -12.82
N VAL A 162 7.97 5.28 -12.81
CA VAL A 162 6.66 5.17 -13.47
C VAL A 162 5.67 4.68 -12.43
N GLU A 163 4.54 5.34 -12.33
CA GLU A 163 3.50 5.02 -11.34
C GLU A 163 2.14 4.90 -12.01
N ILE A 164 1.49 3.78 -11.79
CA ILE A 164 0.09 3.57 -12.17
C ILE A 164 -0.76 4.35 -11.15
N ARG A 165 -1.54 5.32 -11.65
CA ARG A 165 -2.42 6.16 -10.81
C ARG A 165 -3.72 5.46 -10.50
N ASP A 166 -4.56 5.31 -11.53
CA ASP A 166 -5.92 4.83 -11.40
C ASP A 166 -6.14 3.63 -12.30
N VAL A 167 -6.86 2.63 -11.78
CA VAL A 167 -7.32 1.46 -12.51
C VAL A 167 -8.84 1.45 -12.41
N GLU A 168 -9.50 1.81 -13.50
CA GLU A 168 -10.95 1.78 -13.60
C GLU A 168 -11.39 0.45 -14.18
N ILE A 169 -12.29 -0.24 -13.48
CA ILE A 169 -12.92 -1.49 -13.90
C ILE A 169 -14.42 -1.28 -14.08
N PRO A 170 -15.09 -2.04 -14.97
CA PRO A 170 -16.54 -1.93 -15.18
C PRO A 170 -17.33 -2.14 -13.88
N GLN A 171 -18.42 -1.41 -13.71
CA GLN A 171 -19.26 -1.47 -12.50
C GLN A 171 -19.80 -2.87 -12.19
N SER A 172 -20.09 -3.68 -13.23
CA SER A 172 -20.51 -5.06 -13.07
C SER A 172 -19.45 -5.91 -12.39
N MET A 173 -18.19 -5.70 -12.78
CA MET A 173 -17.04 -6.42 -12.23
C MET A 173 -16.71 -5.91 -10.81
N GLN A 174 -16.78 -4.60 -10.57
CA GLN A 174 -16.62 -4.05 -9.22
C GLN A 174 -17.57 -4.70 -8.23
N ARG A 175 -18.85 -4.85 -8.61
CA ARG A 175 -19.85 -5.53 -7.78
C ARG A 175 -19.56 -7.02 -7.58
N ALA A 176 -19.00 -7.70 -8.58
CA ALA A 176 -18.61 -9.10 -8.45
C ALA A 176 -17.43 -9.27 -7.49
N ILE A 177 -16.39 -8.46 -7.65
CA ILE A 177 -15.21 -8.43 -6.76
C ILE A 177 -15.61 -8.07 -5.33
N ALA A 178 -16.50 -7.07 -5.15
CA ALA A 178 -16.99 -6.70 -3.82
C ALA A 178 -17.69 -7.88 -3.12
N ARG A 179 -18.58 -8.60 -3.82
CA ARG A 179 -19.23 -9.80 -3.26
C ARG A 179 -18.25 -10.93 -2.95
N GLN A 180 -17.25 -11.13 -3.81
CA GLN A 180 -16.21 -12.12 -3.57
C GLN A 180 -15.38 -11.77 -2.33
N ALA A 181 -14.97 -10.49 -2.21
CA ALA A 181 -14.22 -10.01 -1.06
C ALA A 181 -15.02 -10.09 0.24
N GLU A 182 -16.33 -9.81 0.19
CA GLU A 182 -17.24 -9.95 1.33
C GLU A 182 -17.37 -11.42 1.76
N ALA A 183 -17.59 -12.33 0.82
CA ALA A 183 -17.66 -13.76 1.10
C ALA A 183 -16.34 -14.31 1.69
N GLU A 184 -15.20 -13.86 1.18
CA GLU A 184 -13.90 -14.27 1.71
C GLU A 184 -13.65 -13.71 3.13
N ARG A 185 -14.05 -12.45 3.38
CA ARG A 185 -13.99 -11.87 4.73
C ARG A 185 -14.90 -12.63 5.70
N GLU A 186 -16.11 -12.98 5.28
CA GLU A 186 -17.04 -13.75 6.10
C GLU A 186 -16.49 -15.15 6.39
N ARG A 187 -15.91 -15.80 5.39
CA ARG A 187 -15.23 -17.10 5.57
C ARG A 187 -14.09 -17.01 6.59
N ARG A 188 -13.23 -16.00 6.46
CA ARG A 188 -12.12 -15.76 7.42
C ARG A 188 -12.63 -15.43 8.82
N ALA A 189 -13.67 -14.61 8.93
CA ALA A 189 -14.28 -14.29 10.21
C ALA A 189 -14.83 -15.55 10.90
N LYS A 190 -15.50 -16.45 10.17
CA LYS A 190 -15.98 -17.72 10.70
C LYS A 190 -14.84 -18.61 11.21
N ILE A 191 -13.74 -18.71 10.46
CA ILE A 191 -12.55 -19.48 10.86
C ILE A 191 -11.95 -18.90 12.15
N ILE A 192 -11.73 -17.57 12.17
CA ILE A 192 -11.16 -16.88 13.35
C ILE A 192 -12.05 -17.05 14.58
N ASN A 193 -13.38 -16.91 14.42
CA ASN A 193 -14.32 -17.11 15.51
C ASN A 193 -14.29 -18.55 16.02
N SER A 194 -14.32 -19.55 15.12
CA SER A 194 -14.27 -20.96 15.50
C SER A 194 -12.95 -21.31 16.20
N GLU A 195 -11.84 -20.78 15.72
CA GLU A 195 -10.52 -20.96 16.37
C GLU A 195 -10.50 -20.27 17.74
N GLY A 196 -11.07 -19.06 17.85
CA GLY A 196 -11.21 -18.34 19.12
C GLY A 196 -12.08 -19.09 20.12
N GLU A 197 -13.21 -19.64 19.69
CA GLU A 197 -14.08 -20.47 20.53
C GLU A 197 -13.37 -21.74 20.98
N PHE A 198 -12.64 -22.41 20.10
CA PHE A 198 -11.86 -23.60 20.46
C PHE A 198 -10.79 -23.28 21.51
N GLN A 199 -10.03 -22.19 21.32
CA GLN A 199 -9.02 -21.77 22.26
C GLN A 199 -9.64 -21.32 23.61
N ALA A 200 -10.78 -20.64 23.56
CA ALA A 200 -11.52 -20.24 24.77
C ALA A 200 -12.04 -21.46 25.51
N ALA A 201 -12.63 -22.43 24.80
CA ALA A 201 -13.11 -23.68 25.41
C ALA A 201 -11.98 -24.50 26.07
N ALA A 202 -10.81 -24.58 25.41
CA ALA A 202 -9.62 -25.23 25.98
C ALA A 202 -9.18 -24.54 27.28
N LYS A 203 -9.09 -23.21 27.27
CA LYS A 203 -8.72 -22.42 28.47
C LYS A 203 -9.76 -22.52 29.59
N LEU A 204 -11.05 -22.57 29.24
CA LEU A 204 -12.13 -22.78 30.23
C LEU A 204 -12.05 -24.18 30.84
N LEU A 205 -11.74 -25.22 30.04
CA LEU A 205 -11.54 -26.57 30.56
C LEU A 205 -10.35 -26.63 31.52
N ASP A 206 -9.20 -26.00 31.16
CA ASP A 206 -8.04 -25.94 32.05
C ASP A 206 -8.35 -25.19 33.33
N ALA A 207 -9.06 -24.07 33.25
CA ALA A 207 -9.51 -23.31 34.41
C ALA A 207 -10.48 -24.15 35.29
N ALA A 208 -11.43 -24.84 34.66
CA ALA A 208 -12.37 -25.74 35.38
C ALA A 208 -11.62 -26.86 36.09
N ASN A 209 -10.63 -27.48 35.44
CA ASN A 209 -9.79 -28.53 36.03
C ASN A 209 -8.97 -28.02 37.24
N LEU A 210 -8.49 -26.79 37.18
CA LEU A 210 -7.79 -26.15 38.31
C LEU A 210 -8.72 -25.86 39.48
N VAL A 211 -9.90 -25.31 39.20
CA VAL A 211 -10.91 -24.97 40.18
C VAL A 211 -11.54 -26.23 40.85
N SER A 212 -11.74 -27.33 40.08
CA SER A 212 -12.32 -28.56 40.58
C SER A 212 -11.45 -29.29 41.62
N ARG A 213 -10.12 -29.02 41.61
CA ARG A 213 -9.20 -29.64 42.59
C ARG A 213 -9.42 -29.15 44.02
N ASN A 214 -10.08 -28.03 44.19
CA ASN A 214 -10.33 -27.48 45.51
C ASN A 214 -11.80 -26.98 45.63
N PRO A 215 -12.69 -27.74 46.29
CA PRO A 215 -14.12 -27.41 46.40
C PRO A 215 -14.42 -26.03 46.96
N VAL A 216 -13.54 -25.51 47.82
CA VAL A 216 -13.68 -24.17 48.45
C VAL A 216 -13.56 -23.06 47.37
N THR A 217 -12.78 -23.32 46.34
CA THR A 217 -12.62 -22.32 45.23
C THR A 217 -13.92 -22.14 44.45
N ILE A 218 -14.71 -23.17 44.25
CA ILE A 218 -16.02 -23.09 43.60
C ILE A 218 -16.98 -22.21 44.42
N GLN A 219 -16.98 -22.39 45.76
CA GLN A 219 -17.83 -21.58 46.66
C GLN A 219 -17.44 -20.11 46.66
N LEU A 220 -16.12 -19.81 46.67
CA LEU A 220 -15.63 -18.44 46.61
C LEU A 220 -16.00 -17.77 45.28
N ARG A 221 -15.89 -18.49 44.16
CA ARG A 221 -16.25 -17.98 42.85
C ARG A 221 -17.76 -17.73 42.71
N TYR A 222 -18.56 -18.63 43.26
CA TYR A 222 -20.02 -18.44 43.31
C TYR A 222 -20.39 -17.16 44.11
N LEU A 223 -19.76 -16.91 45.28
CA LEU A 223 -19.95 -15.71 46.07
C LEU A 223 -19.46 -14.46 45.32
N GLN A 224 -18.34 -14.55 44.62
CA GLN A 224 -17.81 -13.44 43.82
C GLN A 224 -18.78 -13.07 42.68
N THR A 225 -19.32 -14.07 41.95
CA THR A 225 -20.31 -13.83 40.91
C THR A 225 -21.59 -13.18 41.45
N LEU A 226 -22.04 -13.59 42.65
CA LEU A 226 -23.19 -12.96 43.31
C LEU A 226 -22.92 -11.50 43.65
N VAL A 227 -21.70 -11.18 44.10
CA VAL A 227 -21.29 -9.80 44.38
C VAL A 227 -21.25 -8.96 43.12
N GLU A 228 -20.70 -9.52 42.02
CA GLU A 228 -20.66 -8.83 40.72
C GLU A 228 -22.05 -8.55 40.16
N ILE A 229 -22.97 -9.52 40.26
CA ILE A 229 -24.36 -9.34 39.86
C ILE A 229 -25.06 -8.31 40.72
N GLY A 230 -24.81 -8.32 42.06
CA GLY A 230 -25.37 -7.35 42.99
C GLY A 230 -24.82 -5.93 42.78
N ALA A 231 -23.59 -5.79 42.34
CA ALA A 231 -22.94 -4.50 42.10
C ALA A 231 -23.37 -3.84 40.76
N SER A 232 -23.93 -4.60 39.80
CA SER A 232 -24.32 -4.10 38.49
C SER A 232 -25.58 -3.23 38.42
N GLY A 233 -26.21 -2.91 39.57
CA GLY A 233 -27.17 -1.81 39.77
C GLY A 233 -28.48 -1.86 38.96
N SER A 234 -28.74 -2.93 38.24
CA SER A 234 -30.00 -3.11 37.51
C SER A 234 -31.05 -3.70 38.42
N ASN A 235 -32.16 -3.00 38.62
CA ASN A 235 -33.34 -3.41 39.39
C ASN A 235 -34.05 -4.63 38.73
N SER A 236 -33.34 -5.72 38.53
CA SER A 236 -33.90 -6.99 38.05
C SER A 236 -33.95 -7.98 39.20
N THR A 237 -35.09 -8.61 39.39
CA THR A 237 -35.25 -9.73 40.29
C THR A 237 -34.42 -10.88 39.77
N ILE A 238 -33.28 -11.18 40.42
CA ILE A 238 -32.40 -12.29 40.02
C ILE A 238 -32.85 -13.51 40.77
N ILE A 239 -33.39 -14.52 40.09
CA ILE A 239 -33.69 -15.82 40.63
C ILE A 239 -32.40 -16.65 40.53
N VAL A 240 -31.73 -16.84 41.64
CA VAL A 240 -30.52 -17.65 41.74
C VAL A 240 -30.93 -19.08 42.13
N PRO A 241 -30.76 -20.09 41.30
CA PRO A 241 -30.96 -21.48 41.69
C PRO A 241 -29.82 -21.86 42.67
N LEU A 242 -30.15 -22.06 43.93
CA LEU A 242 -29.21 -22.63 44.90
C LEU A 242 -28.98 -24.11 44.56
N PRO A 243 -27.76 -24.53 44.20
CA PRO A 243 -27.46 -25.94 44.03
C PRO A 243 -27.64 -26.67 45.37
N LEU A 244 -28.56 -27.59 45.39
CA LEU A 244 -28.92 -28.36 46.62
C LEU A 244 -27.73 -29.14 47.19
N ASP A 245 -26.73 -29.43 46.39
CA ASP A 245 -25.49 -30.08 46.84
C ASP A 245 -24.64 -29.24 47.80
N LEU A 246 -24.84 -27.94 47.87
CA LEU A 246 -24.18 -27.08 48.85
C LEU A 246 -24.86 -27.08 50.22
N ILE A 247 -26.10 -27.50 50.30
CA ILE A 247 -26.89 -27.55 51.53
C ILE A 247 -26.77 -28.89 52.22
N GLY A 248 -26.41 -29.96 51.49
CA GLY A 248 -26.23 -31.34 52.00
C GLY A 248 -25.32 -31.39 53.24
N PRO A 249 -24.07 -30.91 53.17
CA PRO A 249 -23.16 -30.96 54.31
C PRO A 249 -23.62 -30.14 55.54
N LEU A 250 -24.37 -29.06 55.32
CA LEU A 250 -24.95 -28.24 56.39
C LEU A 250 -26.16 -28.88 57.03
N LEU A 251 -26.98 -29.58 56.27
CA LEU A 251 -28.11 -30.36 56.76
C LEU A 251 -27.65 -31.62 57.52
N ASP A 252 -26.58 -32.26 57.11
CA ASP A 252 -26.00 -33.41 57.79
C ASP A 252 -25.32 -33.02 59.12
N SER A 253 -24.68 -31.87 59.18
CA SER A 253 -24.14 -31.31 60.43
C SER A 253 -25.23 -30.90 61.41
N ALA A 254 -26.38 -30.41 60.93
CA ALA A 254 -27.56 -30.10 61.75
C ALA A 254 -28.33 -31.35 62.22
N ARG A 255 -28.28 -32.46 61.48
CA ARG A 255 -28.86 -33.73 61.85
C ARG A 255 -27.99 -34.55 62.82
N GLY A 256 -26.67 -34.38 62.77
CA GLY A 256 -25.73 -35.07 63.67
C GLY A 256 -25.76 -34.64 65.12
N GLN A 257 -26.51 -33.57 65.51
CA GLN A 257 -26.62 -33.07 66.88
C GLN A 257 -27.89 -33.53 67.59
N ARG A 258 -28.73 -34.40 67.01
CA ARG A 258 -29.89 -34.98 67.67
C ARG A 258 -29.89 -36.48 67.53
N ALA A 259 -29.25 -37.19 68.49
CA ALA A 259 -29.68 -38.44 69.09
C ALA A 259 -28.51 -39.19 69.75
N THR A 260 -28.25 -38.95 71.02
CA THR A 260 -27.84 -39.96 71.93
C THR A 260 -29.09 -40.38 72.73
N PRO A 261 -29.53 -41.64 72.63
CA PRO A 261 -30.27 -42.23 73.74
C PRO A 261 -29.38 -43.26 74.47
N VAL A 262 -29.41 -43.04 75.80
CA VAL A 262 -28.82 -43.83 76.86
C VAL A 262 -29.26 -45.26 76.82
N ALA A 263 -28.35 -46.15 77.18
CA ALA A 263 -28.41 -47.57 77.41
C ALA A 263 -29.68 -48.14 78.07
N ALA A 264 -29.99 -49.35 77.66
CA ALA A 264 -30.53 -50.38 78.60
C ALA A 264 -30.08 -51.78 78.12
N ASP A 265 -29.15 -52.23 78.95
CA ASP A 265 -28.78 -53.67 79.12
C ASP A 265 -29.99 -54.51 79.35
N LEU A 266 -30.10 -55.71 78.83
CA LEU A 266 -30.58 -56.97 79.45
C LEU A 266 -30.52 -58.12 78.49
N ARG A 267 -29.58 -59.05 78.81
CA ARG A 267 -29.63 -60.53 78.78
C ARG A 267 -30.53 -61.28 77.79
N GLY A 268 -29.84 -62.31 77.30
CA GLY A 268 -30.52 -63.65 77.08
C GLY A 268 -30.04 -64.37 75.87
N ASP A 269 -29.00 -65.08 76.00
CA ASP A 269 -28.86 -66.54 75.90
C ASP A 269 -29.65 -67.24 74.74
N GLY A 270 -28.97 -68.10 74.00
CA GLY A 270 -29.63 -69.19 73.35
C GLY A 270 -29.18 -69.57 71.92
N THR A 271 -28.12 -70.34 71.91
CA THR A 271 -27.96 -71.59 71.12
C THR A 271 -28.25 -71.68 69.61
N SER A 272 -27.22 -72.06 68.98
CA SER A 272 -27.07 -73.31 68.17
C SER A 272 -27.35 -73.34 66.66
N ARG A 273 -26.28 -73.75 65.98
CA ARG A 273 -26.24 -74.73 64.86
C ARG A 273 -26.85 -74.26 63.52
N THR A 274 -26.26 -74.44 62.42
CA THR A 274 -25.56 -75.50 61.77
C THR A 274 -25.56 -75.25 60.25
N SER A 275 -24.47 -75.51 59.62
CA SER A 275 -24.24 -76.07 58.27
C SER A 275 -24.32 -75.14 57.05
N ALA A 276 -23.16 -75.14 56.43
CA ALA A 276 -22.95 -75.06 55.01
C ALA A 276 -23.73 -76.12 54.17
N PRO A 277 -23.70 -76.11 52.89
CA PRO A 277 -22.50 -76.05 52.06
C PRO A 277 -22.39 -74.79 51.17
#